data_79cf5835f344587a965f34f745c76c3a
#
_entry.id   79cf5835f344587a965f34f745c76c3a
#
_cell.length_a   1.000
_cell.length_b   1.000
_cell.length_c   1.000
_cell.angle_alpha   90.00
_cell.angle_beta   90.00
_cell.angle_gamma   90.00
#
_symmetry.space_group_name_H-M   'P 1'
#
loop_
_entity.id
_entity.type
_entity.pdbx_description
1 polymer ?
#
loop_
_entity_poly.entity_id
_entity_poly.type
_entity_poly.pdbx_seq_one_letter_code
_entity_poly.pdbx_strand_id
1 'polypeptide(L)'
;MSDANPTPVSASRNADGINEKELAYAIAQSEYEHEHGHHHSHDGADFYDYTQAVREYKKTFANKQQVIEQTPDPAVRDMLLRMQELRIDTVFDRFDAQQPQCSFGIAGICCKNCFMGPCKITKKAPRGVCGADADLIVARNMLRSLASGAAAHGARGRESMLALKRAGEGALNLPIEGEAKIRAVCQKFGIDVSGKTLNQLAVEVADILLEDLSRTAPSDHRTVHAFAPQERLDTWEKLGILPISVYHEVFESLHKTSVGTDGDWRHVM
;
A
#
# COMPACT_ATOMS: atom_id res chain seq x y z
N MET A 1 41.62 37.41 -24.55
CA MET A 1 41.57 35.98 -24.20
C MET A 1 40.38 35.81 -23.28
N SER A 2 39.25 35.43 -23.84
CA SER A 2 37.96 35.33 -23.14
C SER A 2 37.70 33.87 -22.86
N ASP A 3 37.72 33.54 -21.58
CA ASP A 3 37.31 32.22 -21.08
C ASP A 3 35.78 32.11 -21.18
N ALA A 4 35.30 31.36 -22.17
CA ALA A 4 33.92 31.00 -22.29
C ALA A 4 33.68 29.76 -21.39
N ASN A 5 32.99 29.98 -20.28
CA ASN A 5 32.48 28.94 -19.42
C ASN A 5 31.37 28.19 -20.17
N PRO A 6 31.41 26.86 -20.31
CA PRO A 6 30.34 26.13 -20.98
C PRO A 6 29.08 26.16 -20.12
N THR A 7 28.00 26.61 -20.72
CA THR A 7 26.63 26.54 -20.17
C THR A 7 26.29 25.09 -19.82
N PRO A 8 25.72 24.82 -18.65
CA PRO A 8 25.30 23.47 -18.32
C PRO A 8 24.13 23.04 -19.22
N VAL A 9 24.33 21.95 -19.92
CA VAL A 9 23.28 21.28 -20.69
C VAL A 9 22.16 20.92 -19.73
N SER A 10 20.99 21.49 -19.93
CA SER A 10 19.78 21.14 -19.14
C SER A 10 19.48 19.66 -19.37
N ALA A 11 19.61 18.86 -18.31
CA ALA A 11 19.20 17.47 -18.35
C ALA A 11 17.67 17.41 -18.60
N SER A 12 17.27 16.71 -19.64
CA SER A 12 15.86 16.44 -19.91
C SER A 12 15.29 15.62 -18.77
N ARG A 13 14.24 16.12 -18.14
CA ARG A 13 13.44 15.36 -17.17
C ARG A 13 12.27 14.75 -17.95
N ASN A 14 11.94 13.48 -17.65
CA ASN A 14 10.71 12.89 -18.13
C ASN A 14 9.48 13.53 -17.44
N ALA A 15 8.27 13.17 -17.87
CA ALA A 15 7.02 13.73 -17.35
C ALA A 15 6.85 13.58 -15.83
N ASP A 16 7.52 12.60 -15.21
CA ASP A 16 7.51 12.34 -13.76
C ASP A 16 8.59 13.13 -13.00
N GLY A 17 9.33 14.01 -13.67
CA GLY A 17 10.40 14.81 -13.07
C GLY A 17 11.67 14.03 -12.76
N ILE A 18 11.76 12.76 -13.17
CA ILE A 18 12.93 11.90 -12.99
C ILE A 18 13.94 12.20 -14.09
N ASN A 19 15.18 12.41 -13.70
CA ASN A 19 16.28 12.60 -14.63
C ASN A 19 16.63 11.24 -15.25
N GLU A 20 16.44 11.10 -16.57
CA GLU A 20 16.72 9.85 -17.30
C GLU A 20 18.16 9.35 -17.10
N LYS A 21 19.12 10.25 -16.92
CA LYS A 21 20.50 9.88 -16.63
C LYS A 21 20.67 9.32 -15.21
N GLU A 22 19.96 9.87 -14.24
CA GLU A 22 19.97 9.36 -12.87
C GLU A 22 19.30 7.99 -12.79
N LEU A 23 18.20 7.80 -13.53
CA LEU A 23 17.53 6.50 -13.62
C LEU A 23 18.42 5.47 -14.33
N ALA A 24 19.03 5.83 -15.46
CA ALA A 24 19.95 4.95 -16.19
C ALA A 24 21.20 4.61 -15.34
N TYR A 25 21.70 5.58 -14.58
CA TYR A 25 22.81 5.36 -13.66
C TYR A 25 22.44 4.42 -12.52
N ALA A 26 21.25 4.60 -11.93
CA ALA A 26 20.75 3.73 -10.86
C ALA A 26 20.50 2.29 -11.37
N ILE A 27 19.99 2.12 -12.59
CA ILE A 27 19.83 0.82 -13.24
C ILE A 27 21.19 0.17 -13.49
N ALA A 28 22.13 0.91 -14.09
CA ALA A 28 23.47 0.40 -14.38
C ALA A 28 24.25 0.05 -13.10
N GLN A 29 24.08 0.83 -12.03
CA GLN A 29 24.67 0.55 -10.74
C GLN A 29 24.07 -0.70 -10.10
N SER A 30 22.75 -0.89 -10.22
CA SER A 30 22.04 -2.09 -9.78
C SER A 30 22.49 -3.35 -10.54
N GLU A 31 22.69 -3.24 -11.86
CA GLU A 31 23.20 -4.34 -12.69
C GLU A 31 24.66 -4.67 -12.34
N TYR A 32 25.50 -3.65 -12.14
CA TYR A 32 26.90 -3.82 -11.73
C TYR A 32 27.00 -4.51 -10.36
N GLU A 33 26.18 -4.12 -9.39
CA GLU A 33 26.11 -4.73 -8.07
C GLU A 33 25.61 -6.19 -8.13
N HIS A 34 24.72 -6.49 -9.07
CA HIS A 34 24.24 -7.85 -9.30
C HIS A 34 25.32 -8.76 -9.88
N GLU A 35 26.10 -8.27 -10.85
CA GLU A 35 27.16 -9.06 -11.50
C GLU A 35 28.40 -9.25 -10.60
N HIS A 36 28.72 -8.29 -9.76
CA HIS A 36 29.94 -8.27 -8.97
C HIS A 36 29.74 -8.69 -7.49
N GLY A 37 28.54 -9.12 -7.14
CA GLY A 37 28.27 -9.77 -5.84
C GLY A 37 28.67 -8.88 -4.65
N HIS A 38 28.36 -7.58 -4.73
CA HIS A 38 28.47 -6.75 -3.54
C HIS A 38 27.50 -7.27 -2.48
N HIS A 39 28.03 -8.17 -1.64
CA HIS A 39 27.49 -8.34 -0.33
C HIS A 39 27.57 -6.95 0.33
N HIS A 40 26.46 -6.23 0.33
CA HIS A 40 26.29 -5.20 1.33
C HIS A 40 26.53 -5.92 2.65
N SER A 41 27.71 -5.77 3.21
CA SER A 41 27.93 -6.00 4.60
C SER A 41 27.03 -5.00 5.28
N HIS A 42 25.79 -5.39 5.57
CA HIS A 42 24.99 -4.69 6.55
C HIS A 42 25.80 -4.83 7.83
N ASP A 43 26.77 -3.96 7.99
CA ASP A 43 27.43 -3.76 9.24
C ASP A 43 26.32 -3.54 10.25
N GLY A 44 26.31 -4.31 11.31
CA GLY A 44 25.20 -4.33 12.27
C GLY A 44 24.87 -2.96 12.89
N ALA A 45 25.62 -1.91 12.50
CA ALA A 45 25.37 -0.51 12.81
C ALA A 45 24.04 0.01 12.23
N ASP A 46 23.80 -0.12 10.92
CA ASP A 46 22.60 0.44 10.26
C ASP A 46 21.31 -0.20 10.78
N PHE A 47 21.32 -1.50 11.00
CA PHE A 47 20.21 -2.21 11.63
C PHE A 47 19.95 -1.76 13.06
N TYR A 48 21.02 -1.58 13.84
CA TYR A 48 20.93 -1.13 15.22
C TYR A 48 20.38 0.30 15.28
N ASP A 49 20.87 1.18 14.43
CA ASP A 49 20.48 2.59 14.37
C ASP A 49 19.01 2.72 13.99
N TYR A 50 18.53 2.00 12.96
CA TYR A 50 17.12 1.99 12.59
C TYR A 50 16.22 1.50 13.73
N THR A 51 16.60 0.39 14.36
CA THR A 51 15.84 -0.18 15.48
C THR A 51 15.80 0.79 16.67
N GLN A 52 16.90 1.46 16.94
CA GLN A 52 16.99 2.47 18.00
C GLN A 52 16.13 3.69 17.63
N ALA A 53 16.22 4.20 16.42
CA ALA A 53 15.42 5.33 15.94
C ALA A 53 13.91 5.06 16.08
N VAL A 54 13.45 3.86 15.70
CA VAL A 54 12.04 3.46 15.87
C VAL A 54 11.65 3.40 17.36
N ARG A 55 12.53 2.93 18.23
CA ARG A 55 12.27 2.90 19.67
C ARG A 55 12.16 4.31 20.26
N GLU A 56 13.06 5.22 19.87
CA GLU A 56 12.99 6.63 20.30
C GLU A 56 11.72 7.30 19.80
N TYR A 57 11.34 7.07 18.54
CA TYR A 57 10.07 7.56 18.01
C TYR A 57 8.87 7.05 18.81
N LYS A 58 8.85 5.77 19.17
CA LYS A 58 7.75 5.21 19.98
C LYS A 58 7.66 5.77 21.39
N LYS A 59 8.76 6.29 21.96
CA LYS A 59 8.72 7.02 23.24
C LYS A 59 7.98 8.36 23.17
N THR A 60 7.79 8.91 21.97
CA THR A 60 7.01 10.14 21.78
C THR A 60 5.50 9.89 21.78
N PHE A 61 5.05 8.63 21.76
CA PHE A 61 3.63 8.32 21.79
C PHE A 61 3.02 8.71 23.14
N ALA A 62 1.89 9.38 23.09
CA ALA A 62 1.16 9.71 24.30
C ALA A 62 0.71 8.44 25.01
N ASN A 63 0.98 8.35 26.31
CA ASN A 63 0.44 7.26 27.13
C ASN A 63 -1.05 7.48 27.44
N LYS A 64 -1.70 6.48 28.02
CA LYS A 64 -3.14 6.54 28.32
C LYS A 64 -3.54 7.75 29.15
N GLN A 65 -2.77 8.07 30.18
CA GLN A 65 -3.07 9.21 31.08
C GLN A 65 -2.97 10.55 30.34
N GLN A 66 -1.92 10.73 29.52
CA GLN A 66 -1.78 11.91 28.68
C GLN A 66 -2.94 12.07 27.68
N VAL A 67 -3.41 10.96 27.09
CA VAL A 67 -4.58 11.00 26.18
C VAL A 67 -5.84 11.39 26.95
N ILE A 68 -6.08 10.86 28.13
CA ILE A 68 -7.23 11.22 28.97
C ILE A 68 -7.22 12.73 29.28
N GLU A 69 -6.05 13.30 29.58
CA GLU A 69 -5.90 14.70 29.95
C GLU A 69 -5.96 15.68 28.76
N GLN A 70 -5.47 15.26 27.59
CA GLN A 70 -5.20 16.16 26.47
C GLN A 70 -6.11 15.95 25.26
N THR A 71 -6.89 14.87 25.21
CA THR A 71 -7.78 14.63 24.06
C THR A 71 -8.81 15.73 23.92
N PRO A 72 -8.99 16.29 22.70
CA PRO A 72 -10.08 17.24 22.45
C PRO A 72 -11.45 16.56 22.37
N ASP A 73 -11.51 15.23 22.29
CA ASP A 73 -12.77 14.47 22.20
C ASP A 73 -13.18 13.96 23.59
N PRO A 74 -14.26 14.52 24.18
CA PRO A 74 -14.74 14.09 25.48
C PRO A 74 -15.20 12.63 25.50
N ALA A 75 -15.70 12.09 24.39
CA ALA A 75 -16.16 10.70 24.33
C ALA A 75 -14.96 9.72 24.46
N VAL A 76 -13.82 10.04 23.87
CA VAL A 76 -12.57 9.26 24.04
C VAL A 76 -12.15 9.25 25.50
N ARG A 77 -12.14 10.42 26.15
CA ARG A 77 -11.78 10.54 27.57
C ARG A 77 -12.72 9.69 28.45
N ASP A 78 -14.01 9.86 28.28
CA ASP A 78 -15.02 9.21 29.10
C ASP A 78 -14.97 7.67 28.90
N MET A 79 -14.71 7.21 27.67
CA MET A 79 -14.53 5.80 27.37
C MET A 79 -13.29 5.23 28.05
N LEU A 80 -12.16 5.93 27.99
CA LEU A 80 -10.91 5.48 28.64
C LEU A 80 -11.05 5.39 30.16
N LEU A 81 -11.72 6.37 30.79
CA LEU A 81 -12.03 6.34 32.23
C LEU A 81 -12.94 5.16 32.55
N ARG A 82 -13.97 4.92 31.72
CA ARG A 82 -14.88 3.79 31.92
C ARG A 82 -14.14 2.45 31.80
N MET A 83 -13.20 2.31 30.85
CA MET A 83 -12.37 1.10 30.74
C MET A 83 -11.53 0.88 32.00
N GLN A 84 -10.97 1.93 32.59
CA GLN A 84 -10.23 1.83 33.86
C GLN A 84 -11.12 1.34 35.02
N GLU A 85 -12.32 1.89 35.16
CA GLU A 85 -13.30 1.43 36.18
C GLU A 85 -13.63 -0.05 36.02
N LEU A 86 -13.84 -0.49 34.77
CA LEU A 86 -14.21 -1.87 34.45
C LEU A 86 -13.01 -2.83 34.44
N ARG A 87 -11.78 -2.34 34.63
CA ARG A 87 -10.51 -3.10 34.53
C ARG A 87 -10.38 -3.83 33.18
N ILE A 88 -10.78 -3.16 32.11
CA ILE A 88 -10.65 -3.66 30.74
C ILE A 88 -9.39 -3.04 30.12
N ASP A 89 -8.49 -3.90 29.63
CA ASP A 89 -7.28 -3.48 28.95
C ASP A 89 -7.59 -2.76 27.63
N THR A 90 -7.00 -1.60 27.47
CA THR A 90 -7.02 -0.81 26.24
C THR A 90 -5.80 -1.09 25.37
N VAL A 91 -5.72 -0.46 24.20
CA VAL A 91 -4.52 -0.51 23.35
C VAL A 91 -3.27 -0.01 24.08
N PHE A 92 -3.40 0.97 24.97
CA PHE A 92 -2.29 1.53 25.74
C PHE A 92 -1.71 0.49 26.70
N ASP A 93 -2.56 -0.20 27.46
CA ASP A 93 -2.15 -1.24 28.40
C ASP A 93 -1.45 -2.40 27.69
N ARG A 94 -1.97 -2.81 26.55
CA ARG A 94 -1.37 -3.86 25.73
C ARG A 94 -0.07 -3.42 25.04
N PHE A 95 0.04 -2.15 24.64
CA PHE A 95 1.30 -1.60 24.12
C PHE A 95 2.40 -1.62 25.17
N ASP A 96 2.10 -1.20 26.40
CA ASP A 96 3.04 -1.22 27.50
C ASP A 96 3.44 -2.66 27.87
N ALA A 97 2.50 -3.59 27.90
CA ALA A 97 2.76 -5.00 28.16
C ALA A 97 3.64 -5.69 27.08
N GLN A 98 3.71 -5.14 25.86
CA GLN A 98 4.57 -5.64 24.80
C GLN A 98 6.02 -5.12 24.87
N GLN A 99 6.36 -4.26 25.81
CA GLN A 99 7.73 -3.74 25.94
C GLN A 99 8.64 -4.72 26.72
N PRO A 100 9.91 -4.88 26.34
CA PRO A 100 10.53 -4.37 25.11
C PRO A 100 10.15 -5.19 23.87
N GLN A 101 9.80 -4.52 22.78
CA GLN A 101 9.49 -5.18 21.53
C GLN A 101 10.74 -5.78 20.86
N CYS A 102 10.55 -6.89 20.13
CA CYS A 102 11.62 -7.62 19.46
C CYS A 102 12.29 -6.78 18.35
N SER A 103 13.62 -6.64 18.41
CA SER A 103 14.42 -5.89 17.44
C SER A 103 14.28 -6.42 16.00
N PHE A 104 14.24 -7.75 15.82
CA PHE A 104 14.08 -8.36 14.51
C PHE A 104 12.70 -8.06 13.90
N GLY A 105 11.67 -8.02 14.73
CA GLY A 105 10.33 -7.63 14.32
C GLY A 105 10.25 -6.15 13.92
N ILE A 106 10.90 -5.27 14.71
CA ILE A 106 10.97 -3.83 14.41
C ILE A 106 11.66 -3.58 13.07
N ALA A 107 12.77 -4.28 12.80
CA ALA A 107 13.52 -4.13 11.55
C ALA A 107 12.90 -4.85 10.35
N GLY A 108 11.87 -5.67 10.56
CA GLY A 108 11.21 -6.39 9.48
C GLY A 108 12.01 -7.56 8.89
N ILE A 109 13.12 -7.96 9.50
CA ILE A 109 14.00 -9.05 9.02
C ILE A 109 13.70 -10.41 9.64
N CYS A 110 12.50 -10.56 10.19
CA CYS A 110 11.96 -11.83 10.69
C CYS A 110 10.90 -12.34 9.72
N CYS A 111 11.04 -13.56 9.25
CA CYS A 111 10.07 -14.19 8.35
C CYS A 111 9.36 -15.37 9.02
N LYS A 112 8.03 -15.35 8.99
CA LYS A 112 7.17 -16.43 9.46
C LYS A 112 6.20 -16.89 8.37
N ASN A 113 6.66 -16.88 7.12
CA ASN A 113 5.81 -17.14 5.97
C ASN A 113 5.53 -18.63 5.72
N CYS A 114 6.36 -19.53 6.23
CA CYS A 114 6.20 -20.97 6.08
C CYS A 114 6.52 -21.73 7.36
N PHE A 115 6.20 -23.03 7.38
CA PHE A 115 6.43 -23.89 8.54
C PHE A 115 7.91 -24.24 8.79
N MET A 116 8.82 -23.96 7.82
CA MET A 116 10.26 -24.11 8.02
C MET A 116 10.85 -22.99 8.88
N GLY A 117 10.12 -21.88 9.04
CA GLY A 117 10.44 -20.78 9.94
C GLY A 117 10.03 -21.05 11.39
N PRO A 118 10.11 -20.01 12.26
CA PRO A 118 10.45 -18.63 11.89
C PRO A 118 11.93 -18.45 11.56
N CYS A 119 12.23 -17.70 10.50
CA CYS A 119 13.59 -17.31 10.15
C CYS A 119 13.85 -15.88 10.65
N LYS A 120 15.05 -15.65 11.19
CA LYS A 120 15.56 -14.31 11.49
C LYS A 120 16.95 -14.17 10.89
N ILE A 121 17.20 -13.05 10.23
CA ILE A 121 18.49 -12.83 9.59
C ILE A 121 19.50 -12.32 10.61
N THR A 122 20.68 -12.92 10.59
CA THR A 122 21.80 -12.58 11.48
C THR A 122 23.13 -12.76 10.71
N LYS A 123 24.22 -12.23 11.23
CA LYS A 123 25.55 -12.47 10.65
C LYS A 123 25.86 -13.98 10.48
N LYS A 124 25.39 -14.82 11.41
CA LYS A 124 25.57 -16.29 11.38
C LYS A 124 24.63 -16.97 10.37
N ALA A 125 23.42 -16.43 10.18
CA ALA A 125 22.40 -16.96 9.29
C ALA A 125 21.90 -15.81 8.38
N PRO A 126 22.67 -15.45 7.33
CA PRO A 126 22.36 -14.32 6.46
C PRO A 126 21.19 -14.59 5.51
N ARG A 127 20.72 -15.83 5.45
CA ARG A 127 19.58 -16.24 4.64
C ARG A 127 18.61 -17.09 5.43
N GLY A 128 17.33 -16.96 5.15
CA GLY A 128 16.30 -17.87 5.64
C GLY A 128 16.43 -19.27 5.04
N VAL A 129 15.67 -20.22 5.55
CA VAL A 129 15.70 -21.63 5.07
C VAL A 129 15.42 -21.74 3.57
N CYS A 130 14.56 -20.89 3.02
CA CYS A 130 14.24 -20.85 1.59
C CYS A 130 15.26 -20.07 0.74
N GLY A 131 16.33 -19.54 1.34
CA GLY A 131 17.35 -18.73 0.66
C GLY A 131 17.09 -17.22 0.65
N ALA A 132 15.93 -16.74 1.11
CA ALA A 132 15.61 -15.32 1.18
C ALA A 132 16.59 -14.58 2.13
N ASP A 133 17.15 -13.48 1.66
CA ASP A 133 17.98 -12.55 2.44
C ASP A 133 17.14 -11.51 3.19
N ALA A 134 17.80 -10.55 3.84
CA ALA A 134 17.14 -9.52 4.61
C ALA A 134 16.24 -8.63 3.74
N ASP A 135 16.75 -8.20 2.58
CA ASP A 135 16.05 -7.26 1.69
C ASP A 135 14.78 -7.89 1.13
N LEU A 136 14.88 -9.15 0.67
CA LEU A 136 13.71 -9.88 0.19
C LEU A 136 12.67 -10.12 1.30
N ILE A 137 13.10 -10.40 2.53
CA ILE A 137 12.17 -10.57 3.66
C ILE A 137 11.45 -9.25 3.97
N VAL A 138 12.17 -8.13 3.99
CA VAL A 138 11.59 -6.80 4.22
C VAL A 138 10.61 -6.45 3.11
N ALA A 139 10.99 -6.62 1.84
CA ALA A 139 10.15 -6.36 0.69
C ALA A 139 8.85 -7.20 0.74
N ARG A 140 8.95 -8.49 1.04
CA ARG A 140 7.78 -9.37 1.21
C ARG A 140 6.87 -8.92 2.35
N ASN A 141 7.42 -8.51 3.48
CA ASN A 141 6.63 -8.02 4.61
C ASN A 141 5.91 -6.71 4.27
N MET A 142 6.57 -5.79 3.56
CA MET A 142 5.96 -4.55 3.07
C MET A 142 4.84 -4.82 2.08
N LEU A 143 5.09 -5.64 1.06
CA LEU A 143 4.07 -6.00 0.07
C LEU A 143 2.85 -6.66 0.69
N ARG A 144 3.05 -7.55 1.69
CA ARG A 144 1.94 -8.16 2.44
C ARG A 144 1.12 -7.14 3.21
N SER A 145 1.77 -6.15 3.82
CA SER A 145 1.07 -5.06 4.52
C SER A 145 0.27 -4.21 3.55
N LEU A 146 0.83 -3.87 2.39
CA LEU A 146 0.13 -3.13 1.33
C LEU A 146 -1.04 -3.93 0.76
N ALA A 147 -0.85 -5.21 0.47
CA ALA A 147 -1.92 -6.09 -0.01
C ALA A 147 -3.07 -6.22 1.02
N SER A 148 -2.73 -6.33 2.30
CA SER A 148 -3.72 -6.34 3.39
C SER A 148 -4.50 -5.02 3.45
N GLY A 149 -3.82 -3.88 3.33
CA GLY A 149 -4.46 -2.56 3.26
C GLY A 149 -5.37 -2.41 2.05
N ALA A 150 -4.91 -2.82 0.87
CA ALA A 150 -5.71 -2.82 -0.35
C ALA A 150 -6.94 -3.73 -0.24
N ALA A 151 -6.80 -4.91 0.37
CA ALA A 151 -7.91 -5.81 0.64
C ALA A 151 -8.95 -5.19 1.59
N ALA A 152 -8.51 -4.54 2.66
CA ALA A 152 -9.40 -3.88 3.62
C ALA A 152 -10.19 -2.74 2.96
N HIS A 153 -9.51 -1.87 2.20
CA HIS A 153 -10.17 -0.78 1.48
C HIS A 153 -11.05 -1.29 0.32
N GLY A 154 -10.60 -2.32 -0.40
CA GLY A 154 -11.38 -2.97 -1.44
C GLY A 154 -12.67 -3.60 -0.91
N ALA A 155 -12.61 -4.30 0.23
CA ALA A 155 -13.78 -4.85 0.89
C ALA A 155 -14.78 -3.74 1.29
N ARG A 156 -14.29 -2.64 1.86
CA ARG A 156 -15.13 -1.49 2.22
C ARG A 156 -15.73 -0.82 0.99
N GLY A 157 -14.95 -0.65 -0.06
CA GLY A 157 -15.43 -0.14 -1.35
C GLY A 157 -16.55 -1.02 -1.91
N ARG A 158 -16.37 -2.34 -1.91
CA ARG A 158 -17.40 -3.31 -2.34
C ARG A 158 -18.70 -3.16 -1.56
N GLU A 159 -18.65 -3.04 -0.23
CA GLU A 159 -19.84 -2.84 0.59
C GLU A 159 -20.59 -1.56 0.22
N SER A 160 -19.86 -0.47 -0.01
CA SER A 160 -20.42 0.82 -0.42
C SER A 160 -21.08 0.75 -1.80
N MET A 161 -20.44 0.07 -2.75
CA MET A 161 -21.00 -0.14 -4.10
C MET A 161 -22.25 -1.02 -4.07
N LEU A 162 -22.26 -2.09 -3.25
CA LEU A 162 -23.45 -2.92 -3.04
C LEU A 162 -24.58 -2.15 -2.37
N ALA A 163 -24.29 -1.28 -1.42
CA ALA A 163 -25.28 -0.43 -0.78
C ALA A 163 -25.91 0.54 -1.81
N LEU A 164 -25.09 1.18 -2.65
CA LEU A 164 -25.57 2.04 -3.73
C LEU A 164 -26.46 1.28 -4.72
N LYS A 165 -26.03 0.09 -5.15
CA LYS A 165 -26.82 -0.76 -6.05
C LYS A 165 -28.18 -1.11 -5.44
N ARG A 166 -28.19 -1.63 -4.21
CA ARG A 166 -29.44 -2.03 -3.52
C ARG A 166 -30.36 -0.85 -3.24
N ALA A 167 -29.81 0.33 -2.97
CA ALA A 167 -30.61 1.56 -2.84
C ALA A 167 -31.25 1.93 -4.19
N GLY A 168 -30.51 1.86 -5.29
CA GLY A 168 -31.03 2.11 -6.64
C GLY A 168 -32.10 1.10 -7.06
N GLU A 169 -31.97 -0.15 -6.69
CA GLU A 169 -32.95 -1.22 -6.90
C GLU A 169 -34.19 -1.10 -5.98
N GLY A 170 -34.18 -0.19 -4.99
CA GLY A 170 -35.23 -0.05 -4.00
C GLY A 170 -35.23 -1.16 -2.93
N ALA A 171 -34.18 -1.99 -2.88
CA ALA A 171 -34.02 -3.05 -1.90
C ALA A 171 -33.57 -2.53 -0.52
N LEU A 172 -33.06 -1.32 -0.45
CA LEU A 172 -32.74 -0.59 0.79
C LEU A 172 -33.58 0.68 0.84
N ASN A 173 -34.18 0.97 2.00
CA ASN A 173 -34.85 2.25 2.25
C ASN A 173 -33.80 3.34 2.53
N LEU A 174 -32.99 3.64 1.53
CA LEU A 174 -31.94 4.65 1.56
C LEU A 174 -32.11 5.56 0.34
N PRO A 175 -32.42 6.85 0.53
CA PRO A 175 -32.55 7.78 -0.58
C PRO A 175 -31.20 7.98 -1.27
N ILE A 176 -31.21 8.00 -2.60
CA ILE A 176 -30.03 8.35 -3.39
C ILE A 176 -30.01 9.87 -3.58
N GLU A 177 -28.96 10.48 -3.07
CA GLU A 177 -28.71 11.91 -3.19
C GLU A 177 -27.49 12.19 -4.10
N GLY A 178 -27.22 13.45 -4.41
CA GLY A 178 -26.07 13.84 -5.20
C GLY A 178 -26.20 13.55 -6.70
N GLU A 179 -27.37 13.80 -7.28
CA GLU A 179 -27.67 13.58 -8.70
C GLU A 179 -26.58 14.13 -9.64
N ALA A 180 -26.11 15.35 -9.41
CA ALA A 180 -25.06 15.96 -10.23
C ALA A 180 -23.77 15.12 -10.25
N LYS A 181 -23.39 14.54 -9.11
CA LYS A 181 -22.21 13.68 -8.98
C LYS A 181 -22.41 12.35 -9.73
N ILE A 182 -23.56 11.72 -9.58
CA ILE A 182 -23.86 10.46 -10.28
C ILE A 182 -23.84 10.70 -11.80
N ARG A 183 -24.47 11.76 -12.29
CA ARG A 183 -24.46 12.11 -13.71
C ARG A 183 -23.06 12.40 -14.24
N ALA A 184 -22.21 13.10 -13.46
CA ALA A 184 -20.82 13.33 -13.83
C ALA A 184 -20.01 12.03 -13.91
N VAL A 185 -20.24 11.07 -13.01
CA VAL A 185 -19.61 9.74 -13.07
C VAL A 185 -20.13 8.95 -14.28
N CYS A 186 -21.43 8.99 -14.56
CA CYS A 186 -22.01 8.38 -15.76
C CYS A 186 -21.35 8.90 -17.03
N GLN A 187 -21.14 10.21 -17.14
CA GLN A 187 -20.45 10.81 -18.28
C GLN A 187 -19.03 10.26 -18.44
N LYS A 188 -18.27 10.14 -17.34
CA LYS A 188 -16.92 9.57 -17.35
C LYS A 188 -16.90 8.09 -17.77
N PHE A 189 -17.92 7.33 -17.42
CA PHE A 189 -18.06 5.93 -17.81
C PHE A 189 -18.71 5.71 -19.19
N GLY A 190 -19.10 6.78 -19.89
CA GLY A 190 -19.80 6.68 -21.17
C GLY A 190 -21.21 6.10 -21.04
N ILE A 191 -21.85 6.24 -19.87
CA ILE A 191 -23.23 5.79 -19.66
C ILE A 191 -24.18 6.82 -20.26
N ASP A 192 -25.09 6.37 -21.15
CA ASP A 192 -26.19 7.21 -21.62
C ASP A 192 -27.17 7.48 -20.47
N VAL A 193 -27.38 8.77 -20.18
CA VAL A 193 -28.24 9.23 -19.10
C VAL A 193 -29.66 9.57 -19.57
N SER A 194 -29.93 9.49 -20.89
CA SER A 194 -31.19 9.88 -21.49
C SER A 194 -32.35 8.99 -21.05
N GLY A 195 -33.43 9.57 -20.53
CA GLY A 195 -34.63 8.85 -20.10
C GLY A 195 -34.45 7.96 -18.85
N LYS A 196 -33.27 7.97 -18.20
CA LYS A 196 -33.04 7.16 -17.01
C LYS A 196 -33.27 7.95 -15.74
N THR A 197 -33.85 7.28 -14.75
CA THR A 197 -34.01 7.81 -13.39
C THR A 197 -32.65 7.80 -12.65
N LEU A 198 -32.52 8.60 -11.60
CA LEU A 198 -31.34 8.63 -10.75
C LEU A 198 -31.01 7.23 -10.18
N ASN A 199 -32.04 6.49 -9.80
CA ASN A 199 -31.88 5.14 -9.25
C ASN A 199 -31.29 4.16 -10.29
N GLN A 200 -31.78 4.21 -11.54
CA GLN A 200 -31.23 3.38 -12.63
C GLN A 200 -29.75 3.72 -12.90
N LEU A 201 -29.41 5.02 -12.94
CA LEU A 201 -28.03 5.46 -13.13
C LEU A 201 -27.11 4.99 -11.98
N ALA A 202 -27.61 5.05 -10.76
CA ALA A 202 -26.87 4.56 -9.59
C ALA A 202 -26.58 3.05 -9.66
N VAL A 203 -27.52 2.24 -10.13
CA VAL A 203 -27.32 0.80 -10.35
C VAL A 203 -26.25 0.56 -11.42
N GLU A 204 -26.34 1.22 -12.57
CA GLU A 204 -25.37 1.06 -13.66
C GLU A 204 -23.93 1.47 -13.23
N VAL A 205 -23.80 2.58 -12.49
CA VAL A 205 -22.51 3.01 -11.92
C VAL A 205 -21.97 1.95 -10.95
N ALA A 206 -22.83 1.45 -10.06
CA ALA A 206 -22.43 0.44 -9.09
C ALA A 206 -22.00 -0.88 -9.75
N ASP A 207 -22.67 -1.29 -10.82
CA ASP A 207 -22.33 -2.51 -11.56
C ASP A 207 -20.94 -2.41 -12.22
N ILE A 208 -20.63 -1.29 -12.85
CA ILE A 208 -19.29 -1.04 -13.41
C ILE A 208 -18.22 -1.09 -12.32
N LEU A 209 -18.46 -0.40 -11.21
CA LEU A 209 -17.51 -0.35 -10.11
C LEU A 209 -17.27 -1.73 -9.47
N LEU A 210 -18.32 -2.55 -9.32
CA LEU A 210 -18.22 -3.90 -8.80
C LEU A 210 -17.48 -4.84 -9.77
N GLU A 211 -17.75 -4.72 -11.06
CA GLU A 211 -17.05 -5.47 -12.10
C GLU A 211 -15.54 -5.14 -12.09
N ASP A 212 -15.21 -3.85 -12.12
CA ASP A 212 -13.83 -3.38 -12.11
C ASP A 212 -13.06 -3.76 -10.86
N LEU A 213 -13.76 -3.89 -9.71
CA LEU A 213 -13.14 -4.29 -8.44
C LEU A 213 -12.69 -5.75 -8.43
N SER A 214 -13.44 -6.65 -9.08
CA SER A 214 -13.33 -8.11 -8.87
C SER A 214 -12.96 -8.92 -10.13
N ARG A 215 -12.62 -8.25 -11.20
CA ARG A 215 -12.21 -8.89 -12.47
C ARG A 215 -10.96 -9.74 -12.27
N THR A 216 -10.89 -10.90 -12.94
CA THR A 216 -9.77 -11.83 -12.87
C THR A 216 -8.99 -11.97 -14.18
N ALA A 217 -9.45 -11.34 -15.25
CA ALA A 217 -8.80 -11.36 -16.55
C ALA A 217 -8.70 -9.93 -17.13
N PRO A 218 -7.69 -9.65 -17.96
CA PRO A 218 -7.56 -8.37 -18.63
C PRO A 218 -8.81 -8.03 -19.46
N SER A 219 -9.35 -6.85 -19.25
CA SER A 219 -10.39 -6.24 -20.07
C SER A 219 -10.40 -4.74 -19.83
N ASP A 220 -11.30 -4.01 -20.49
CA ASP A 220 -11.43 -2.57 -20.29
C ASP A 220 -11.75 -2.25 -18.82
N HIS A 221 -10.86 -1.51 -18.16
CA HIS A 221 -10.98 -1.10 -16.76
C HIS A 221 -11.51 0.34 -16.70
N ARG A 222 -12.83 0.50 -16.77
CA ARG A 222 -13.49 1.81 -16.91
C ARG A 222 -13.14 2.77 -15.77
N THR A 223 -13.04 2.26 -14.54
CA THR A 223 -12.70 3.09 -13.38
C THR A 223 -11.28 3.65 -13.49
N VAL A 224 -10.32 2.85 -13.92
CA VAL A 224 -8.95 3.31 -14.13
C VAL A 224 -8.90 4.35 -15.24
N HIS A 225 -9.50 4.08 -16.41
CA HIS A 225 -9.53 5.03 -17.51
C HIS A 225 -10.27 6.34 -17.18
N ALA A 226 -11.32 6.29 -16.35
CA ALA A 226 -12.10 7.46 -15.97
C ALA A 226 -11.44 8.37 -14.93
N PHE A 227 -10.56 7.82 -14.06
CA PHE A 227 -10.07 8.53 -12.87
C PHE A 227 -8.55 8.60 -12.73
N ALA A 228 -7.78 7.75 -13.41
CA ALA A 228 -6.33 7.87 -13.38
C ALA A 228 -5.86 9.11 -14.17
N PRO A 229 -4.77 9.76 -13.76
CA PRO A 229 -4.13 10.80 -14.57
C PRO A 229 -3.69 10.27 -15.93
N GLN A 230 -3.86 11.07 -16.98
CA GLN A 230 -3.58 10.64 -18.37
C GLN A 230 -2.13 10.16 -18.55
N GLU A 231 -1.16 10.88 -17.99
CA GLU A 231 0.26 10.51 -18.04
C GLU A 231 0.54 9.11 -17.47
N ARG A 232 -0.21 8.74 -16.44
CA ARG A 232 -0.11 7.41 -15.83
C ARG A 232 -0.73 6.34 -16.71
N LEU A 233 -1.88 6.61 -17.31
CA LEU A 233 -2.51 5.72 -18.28
C LEU A 233 -1.58 5.45 -19.45
N ASP A 234 -1.04 6.50 -20.07
CA ASP A 234 -0.11 6.41 -21.20
C ASP A 234 1.11 5.52 -20.83
N THR A 235 1.62 5.68 -19.62
CA THR A 235 2.74 4.88 -19.10
C THR A 235 2.34 3.41 -18.92
N TRP A 236 1.23 3.14 -18.27
CA TRP A 236 0.74 1.78 -18.03
C TRP A 236 0.41 1.04 -19.32
N GLU A 237 -0.24 1.72 -20.28
CA GLU A 237 -0.55 1.15 -21.60
C GLU A 237 0.71 0.84 -22.38
N LYS A 238 1.67 1.79 -22.42
CA LYS A 238 2.96 1.62 -23.09
C LYS A 238 3.74 0.42 -22.55
N LEU A 239 3.68 0.19 -21.25
CA LEU A 239 4.41 -0.88 -20.57
C LEU A 239 3.61 -2.19 -20.48
N GLY A 240 2.32 -2.18 -20.82
CA GLY A 240 1.45 -3.35 -20.71
C GLY A 240 1.17 -3.77 -19.25
N ILE A 241 1.16 -2.80 -18.32
CA ILE A 241 0.97 -3.02 -16.87
C ILE A 241 -0.29 -2.36 -16.33
N LEU A 242 -1.30 -2.16 -17.17
CA LEU A 242 -2.57 -1.62 -16.71
C LEU A 242 -3.18 -2.57 -15.65
N PRO A 243 -3.59 -2.05 -14.47
CA PRO A 243 -4.18 -2.88 -13.43
C PRO A 243 -5.44 -3.63 -13.92
N ILE A 244 -5.57 -4.88 -13.56
CA ILE A 244 -6.72 -5.70 -13.93
C ILE A 244 -7.89 -5.43 -12.99
N SER A 245 -7.65 -5.50 -11.70
CA SER A 245 -8.63 -5.18 -10.65
C SER A 245 -7.94 -5.13 -9.29
N VAL A 246 -8.60 -4.57 -8.28
CA VAL A 246 -8.08 -4.59 -6.91
C VAL A 246 -7.90 -6.02 -6.40
N TYR A 247 -8.84 -6.92 -6.68
CA TYR A 247 -8.75 -8.31 -6.24
C TYR A 247 -7.60 -9.05 -6.93
N HIS A 248 -7.43 -8.84 -8.22
CA HIS A 248 -6.33 -9.45 -8.97
C HIS A 248 -4.97 -8.97 -8.45
N GLU A 249 -4.78 -7.66 -8.28
CA GLU A 249 -3.50 -7.10 -7.80
C GLU A 249 -3.16 -7.57 -6.38
N VAL A 250 -4.14 -7.67 -5.49
CA VAL A 250 -3.93 -8.23 -4.14
C VAL A 250 -3.55 -9.70 -4.20
N PHE A 251 -4.22 -10.48 -5.05
CA PHE A 251 -3.96 -11.91 -5.21
C PHE A 251 -2.55 -12.15 -5.74
N GLU A 252 -2.15 -11.46 -6.81
CA GLU A 252 -0.82 -11.56 -7.41
C GLU A 252 0.29 -11.05 -6.48
N SER A 253 0.03 -9.97 -5.75
CA SER A 253 0.97 -9.46 -4.73
C SER A 253 1.25 -10.51 -3.65
N LEU A 254 0.21 -11.16 -3.13
CA LEU A 254 0.37 -12.22 -2.14
C LEU A 254 1.07 -13.45 -2.73
N HIS A 255 0.79 -13.81 -3.99
CA HIS A 255 1.46 -14.88 -4.70
C HIS A 255 2.98 -14.62 -4.78
N LYS A 256 3.41 -13.44 -5.21
CA LYS A 256 4.83 -13.05 -5.27
C LYS A 256 5.56 -13.19 -3.93
N THR A 257 4.88 -13.00 -2.81
CA THR A 257 5.48 -13.15 -1.48
C THR A 257 5.60 -14.60 -1.01
N SER A 258 5.10 -15.57 -1.78
CA SER A 258 5.14 -16.99 -1.42
C SER A 258 6.55 -17.57 -1.57
N VAL A 259 6.81 -18.67 -0.82
CA VAL A 259 8.10 -19.35 -0.83
C VAL A 259 8.39 -19.92 -2.20
N GLY A 260 9.58 -19.63 -2.74
CA GLY A 260 10.05 -20.15 -4.03
C GLY A 260 9.46 -19.48 -5.26
N THR A 261 8.62 -18.45 -5.10
CA THR A 261 7.99 -17.76 -6.25
C THR A 261 8.93 -16.72 -6.84
N ASP A 262 9.45 -15.82 -6.02
CA ASP A 262 10.39 -14.78 -6.43
C ASP A 262 11.52 -14.65 -5.42
N GLY A 263 12.75 -14.60 -5.92
CA GLY A 263 13.98 -14.48 -5.13
C GLY A 263 14.59 -13.08 -5.14
N ASP A 264 14.05 -12.16 -5.96
CA ASP A 264 14.57 -10.80 -6.10
C ASP A 264 13.65 -9.79 -5.42
N TRP A 265 14.18 -9.06 -4.45
CA TRP A 265 13.41 -8.05 -3.72
C TRP A 265 12.90 -6.92 -4.63
N ARG A 266 13.60 -6.60 -5.72
CA ARG A 266 13.21 -5.55 -6.68
C ARG A 266 11.93 -5.90 -7.43
N HIS A 267 11.71 -7.17 -7.72
CA HIS A 267 10.46 -7.64 -8.34
C HIS A 267 9.27 -7.60 -7.38
N VAL A 268 9.56 -7.59 -6.07
CA VAL A 268 8.54 -7.61 -5.01
C VAL A 268 8.12 -6.18 -4.63
N MET A 269 9.03 -5.21 -4.79
CA MET A 269 8.77 -3.79 -4.52
C MET A 269 8.08 -3.09 -5.67
#